data_4c2ff9168cdda1d29bcdc7b8e2b33b65
#
_entry.id   4c2ff9168cdda1d29bcdc7b8e2b33b65
#
_cell.length_a   1.000
_cell.length_b   1.000
_cell.length_c   1.000
_cell.angle_alpha   90.00
_cell.angle_beta   90.00
_cell.angle_gamma   90.00
#
_symmetry.space_group_name_H-M   'P 1'
#
loop_
_entity.id
_entity.type
_entity.pdbx_description
1 polymer ?
#
loop_
_entity_poly.entity_id
_entity_poly.type
_entity_poly.pdbx_seq_one_letter_code
_entity_poly.pdbx_strand_id
1 'polypeptide(L)'
;MNIFKNRASVYLSIILISSFSIDSFSETIEEVVVKGNWRQTSSNQEDSSIVLLSSKDIKAQSMKHFEQLSFLVPNLNFAASDSRARYFQIRGIGERSGYQGTPNSSVGFLIDDIDYSGQGGIATTFDVDQIEVYRGPQGARIGANALAGLIYIQTKDPTNTYEGISEVTIGSYGTKSTGIAFGGPLDQKLNVTYRLALRKDQADGFRKNLYLKRSDTSRKDETTSRLKVNWQLADNTKIKLLISQVDLDDPADIWTVDGSLNTLSDRPGMDSQKTNSYLIKIFHSFDGFEFQSFTSSTDTDVIFSYDADWGNTDSHSPYVYDYFSETLRDRKSFNQEFRAVSDSADFQKNSFFEWVIGANYLELK
;
A
#
# COMPACT_ATOMS: atom_id res chain seq x y z
N MET A 1 -58.32 -51.31 -48.54
CA MET A 1 -58.14 -51.84 -47.19
C MET A 1 -56.67 -51.67 -46.84
N ASN A 2 -56.44 -50.81 -45.93
CA ASN A 2 -55.19 -50.05 -45.72
C ASN A 2 -54.02 -50.85 -45.19
N ILE A 3 -52.87 -50.66 -45.83
CA ILE A 3 -51.60 -51.17 -45.37
C ILE A 3 -50.72 -49.91 -45.01
N PHE A 4 -50.45 -49.72 -43.73
CA PHE A 4 -49.53 -48.69 -43.24
C PHE A 4 -48.11 -49.14 -43.59
N LYS A 5 -47.39 -48.27 -44.32
CA LYS A 5 -45.93 -48.36 -44.51
C LYS A 5 -45.26 -47.61 -43.41
N ASN A 6 -44.61 -48.30 -42.47
CA ASN A 6 -43.65 -47.74 -41.53
C ASN A 6 -42.35 -47.46 -42.26
N ARG A 7 -41.95 -46.14 -42.29
CA ARG A 7 -40.61 -45.75 -42.65
C ARG A 7 -39.82 -45.53 -41.33
N ALA A 8 -38.89 -46.43 -41.04
CA ALA A 8 -37.90 -46.24 -40.01
C ALA A 8 -36.86 -45.22 -40.51
N SER A 9 -36.83 -44.09 -39.88
CA SER A 9 -35.78 -43.06 -40.07
C SER A 9 -34.60 -43.39 -39.17
N VAL A 10 -33.49 -43.80 -39.79
CA VAL A 10 -32.22 -44.02 -39.07
C VAL A 10 -31.56 -42.71 -38.93
N TYR A 11 -31.52 -42.13 -37.66
CA TYR A 11 -30.71 -41.00 -37.31
C TYR A 11 -29.29 -41.50 -37.08
N LEU A 12 -28.39 -41.16 -37.99
CA LEU A 12 -26.96 -41.35 -37.82
C LEU A 12 -26.43 -40.19 -36.96
N SER A 13 -26.28 -40.44 -35.67
CA SER A 13 -25.63 -39.48 -34.76
C SER A 13 -24.12 -39.55 -34.98
N ILE A 14 -23.56 -38.55 -35.67
CA ILE A 14 -22.13 -38.35 -35.76
C ILE A 14 -21.69 -37.72 -34.43
N ILE A 15 -21.08 -38.55 -33.57
CA ILE A 15 -20.38 -38.05 -32.36
C ILE A 15 -19.05 -37.47 -32.83
N LEU A 16 -18.99 -36.12 -32.89
CA LEU A 16 -17.75 -35.41 -33.11
C LEU A 16 -16.97 -35.47 -31.79
N ILE A 17 -16.06 -36.41 -31.65
CA ILE A 17 -15.08 -36.41 -30.55
C ILE A 17 -14.06 -35.32 -30.90
N SER A 18 -14.33 -34.10 -30.45
CA SER A 18 -13.30 -33.09 -30.37
C SER A 18 -12.29 -33.54 -29.31
N SER A 19 -11.09 -33.92 -29.76
CA SER A 19 -9.92 -34.11 -28.91
C SER A 19 -9.61 -32.79 -28.26
N PHE A 20 -10.17 -32.55 -27.07
CA PHE A 20 -9.66 -31.54 -26.18
C PHE A 20 -8.27 -32.01 -25.76
N SER A 21 -7.23 -31.38 -26.31
CA SER A 21 -5.91 -31.39 -25.72
C SER A 21 -6.08 -30.71 -24.37
N ILE A 22 -6.05 -31.47 -23.28
CA ILE A 22 -5.82 -30.92 -21.94
C ILE A 22 -4.36 -30.51 -21.98
N ASP A 23 -4.11 -29.26 -22.37
CA ASP A 23 -2.86 -28.65 -22.04
C ASP A 23 -2.76 -28.76 -20.51
N SER A 24 -1.89 -29.61 -20.04
CA SER A 24 -1.47 -29.67 -18.67
C SER A 24 -0.88 -28.29 -18.35
N PHE A 25 -1.69 -27.39 -17.80
CA PHE A 25 -1.18 -26.21 -17.13
C PHE A 25 -0.32 -26.74 -15.97
N SER A 26 0.97 -26.92 -16.25
CA SER A 26 1.96 -26.90 -15.21
C SER A 26 1.86 -25.49 -14.61
N GLU A 27 1.08 -25.33 -13.53
CA GLU A 27 1.24 -24.19 -12.66
C GLU A 27 2.69 -24.22 -12.22
N THR A 28 3.53 -23.46 -12.89
CA THR A 28 4.84 -23.12 -12.33
C THR A 28 4.51 -22.44 -11.03
N ILE A 29 4.81 -23.10 -9.91
CA ILE A 29 4.72 -22.49 -8.58
C ILE A 29 5.61 -21.26 -8.68
N GLU A 30 4.99 -20.10 -8.77
CA GLU A 30 5.69 -18.83 -8.83
C GLU A 30 6.41 -18.68 -7.48
N GLU A 31 7.73 -18.76 -7.50
CA GLU A 31 8.53 -18.62 -6.29
C GLU A 31 8.30 -17.20 -5.75
N VAL A 32 7.68 -17.10 -4.59
CA VAL A 32 7.41 -15.81 -3.97
C VAL A 32 8.69 -15.30 -3.31
N VAL A 33 9.27 -14.26 -3.89
CA VAL A 33 10.51 -13.64 -3.44
C VAL A 33 10.20 -12.52 -2.45
N VAL A 34 10.88 -12.53 -1.31
CA VAL A 34 10.85 -11.47 -0.30
C VAL A 34 11.71 -10.31 -0.81
N LYS A 35 11.12 -9.13 -0.95
CA LYS A 35 11.73 -7.95 -1.57
C LYS A 35 12.20 -6.91 -0.56
N GLY A 36 11.57 -6.87 0.61
CA GLY A 36 11.95 -5.97 1.70
C GLY A 36 13.24 -6.38 2.43
N ASN A 37 13.91 -7.47 2.03
CA ASN A 37 15.19 -7.88 2.60
C ASN A 37 16.38 -7.24 1.88
N TRP A 38 17.55 -7.17 2.54
CA TRP A 38 18.81 -6.68 1.95
C TRP A 38 19.25 -7.50 0.73
N ARG A 39 18.92 -8.78 0.74
CA ARG A 39 19.01 -9.70 -0.40
C ARG A 39 17.63 -10.23 -0.70
N GLN A 40 17.34 -10.40 -1.97
CA GLN A 40 16.12 -11.11 -2.35
C GLN A 40 16.27 -12.58 -1.95
N THR A 41 15.40 -13.03 -1.08
CA THR A 41 15.35 -14.42 -0.60
C THR A 41 14.01 -15.03 -0.97
N SER A 42 14.00 -16.34 -1.17
CA SER A 42 12.72 -17.07 -1.26
C SER A 42 11.99 -17.00 0.08
N SER A 43 10.67 -16.90 0.05
CA SER A 43 9.85 -16.89 1.27
C SER A 43 10.09 -18.10 2.18
N ASN A 44 10.52 -19.22 1.62
CA ASN A 44 10.84 -20.45 2.37
C ASN A 44 12.20 -20.39 3.07
N GLN A 45 13.05 -19.43 2.71
CA GLN A 45 14.38 -19.22 3.30
C GLN A 45 14.42 -18.03 4.25
N GLU A 46 13.30 -17.34 4.44
CA GLU A 46 13.21 -16.19 5.34
C GLU A 46 13.10 -16.67 6.79
N ASP A 47 14.01 -16.22 7.64
CA ASP A 47 14.06 -16.57 9.06
C ASP A 47 12.99 -15.86 9.89
N SER A 48 12.33 -14.84 9.32
CA SER A 48 11.32 -14.04 9.98
C SER A 48 9.92 -14.61 9.78
N SER A 49 9.03 -14.45 10.77
CA SER A 49 7.61 -14.73 10.60
C SER A 49 6.99 -13.69 9.68
N ILE A 50 6.78 -14.04 8.42
CA ILE A 50 6.28 -13.14 7.38
C ILE A 50 4.91 -13.60 6.86
N VAL A 51 4.07 -12.64 6.47
CA VAL A 51 2.88 -12.84 5.63
C VAL A 51 3.10 -12.08 4.33
N LEU A 52 2.92 -12.76 3.21
CA LEU A 52 3.04 -12.20 1.88
C LEU A 52 1.65 -12.14 1.23
N LEU A 53 1.31 -10.99 0.70
CA LEU A 53 0.11 -10.78 -0.13
C LEU A 53 0.57 -10.37 -1.53
N SER A 54 0.38 -11.25 -2.48
CA SER A 54 0.73 -10.99 -3.88
C SER A 54 -0.27 -10.04 -4.55
N SER A 55 0.07 -9.50 -5.70
CA SER A 55 -0.86 -8.68 -6.50
C SER A 55 -2.14 -9.46 -6.87
N LYS A 56 -2.05 -10.78 -6.98
CA LYS A 56 -3.21 -11.66 -7.23
C LYS A 56 -4.14 -11.70 -6.00
N ASP A 57 -3.56 -11.87 -4.80
CA ASP A 57 -4.32 -11.88 -3.55
C ASP A 57 -5.00 -10.54 -3.29
N ILE A 58 -4.29 -9.45 -3.50
CA ILE A 58 -4.81 -8.08 -3.34
C ILE A 58 -6.00 -7.84 -4.28
N LYS A 59 -5.87 -8.21 -5.55
CA LYS A 59 -6.95 -8.06 -6.55
C LYS A 59 -8.15 -8.94 -6.25
N ALA A 60 -7.93 -10.19 -5.80
CA ALA A 60 -9.00 -11.12 -5.47
C ALA A 60 -9.93 -10.59 -4.36
N GLN A 61 -9.41 -9.77 -3.47
CA GLN A 61 -10.17 -9.15 -2.38
C GLN A 61 -10.92 -7.89 -2.80
N SER A 62 -10.64 -7.32 -3.98
CA SER A 62 -11.23 -6.06 -4.47
C SER A 62 -11.11 -4.90 -3.47
N MET A 63 -10.13 -4.91 -2.59
CA MET A 63 -9.91 -3.91 -1.55
C MET A 63 -9.07 -2.76 -2.08
N LYS A 64 -9.33 -1.56 -1.58
CA LYS A 64 -8.76 -0.31 -2.10
C LYS A 64 -7.67 0.28 -1.22
N HIS A 65 -7.62 -0.13 0.04
CA HIS A 65 -6.67 0.36 1.02
C HIS A 65 -6.12 -0.78 1.87
N PHE A 66 -4.87 -0.65 2.32
CA PHE A 66 -4.19 -1.69 3.12
C PHE A 66 -4.95 -2.05 4.41
N GLU A 67 -5.61 -1.09 5.06
CA GLU A 67 -6.43 -1.36 6.25
C GLU A 67 -7.45 -2.48 6.03
N GLN A 68 -8.01 -2.55 4.83
CA GLN A 68 -8.99 -3.58 4.46
C GLN A 68 -8.33 -4.97 4.29
N LEU A 69 -7.05 -5.02 4.01
CA LEU A 69 -6.28 -6.27 3.90
C LEU A 69 -5.74 -6.76 5.26
N SER A 70 -5.77 -5.91 6.29
CA SER A 70 -5.18 -6.22 7.59
C SER A 70 -5.74 -7.48 8.24
N PHE A 71 -7.02 -7.81 8.00
CA PHE A 71 -7.63 -9.03 8.52
C PHE A 71 -7.10 -10.32 7.87
N LEU A 72 -6.43 -10.25 6.73
CA LEU A 72 -5.74 -11.39 6.12
C LEU A 72 -4.41 -11.71 6.83
N VAL A 73 -3.96 -10.82 7.70
CA VAL A 73 -2.71 -10.97 8.43
C VAL A 73 -3.00 -11.28 9.91
N PRO A 74 -2.69 -12.49 10.38
CA PRO A 74 -2.94 -12.86 11.78
C PRO A 74 -2.23 -11.94 12.77
N ASN A 75 -2.96 -11.46 13.79
CA ASN A 75 -2.47 -10.57 14.84
C ASN A 75 -2.00 -9.18 14.34
N LEU A 76 -2.47 -8.74 13.18
CA LEU A 76 -2.38 -7.36 12.74
C LEU A 76 -3.68 -6.64 13.08
N ASN A 77 -3.58 -5.53 13.79
CA ASN A 77 -4.67 -4.61 14.07
C ASN A 77 -4.30 -3.22 13.59
N PHE A 78 -5.28 -2.34 13.51
CA PHE A 78 -5.04 -0.94 13.19
C PHE A 78 -5.88 -0.02 14.08
N ALA A 79 -5.44 1.23 14.17
CA ALA A 79 -6.21 2.32 14.73
C ALA A 79 -6.38 3.40 13.66
N ALA A 80 -7.63 3.76 13.41
CA ALA A 80 -7.99 4.88 12.57
C ALA A 80 -8.37 6.06 13.48
N SER A 81 -8.04 7.26 13.05
CA SER A 81 -8.57 8.45 13.69
C SER A 81 -10.03 8.62 13.27
N ASP A 82 -10.27 8.79 11.99
CA ASP A 82 -11.61 9.02 11.45
C ASP A 82 -11.78 8.40 10.06
N SER A 83 -10.89 8.71 9.12
CA SER A 83 -11.06 8.31 7.74
C SER A 83 -10.25 7.07 7.38
N ARG A 84 -8.94 7.08 7.65
CA ARG A 84 -8.01 6.01 7.29
C ARG A 84 -7.18 5.54 8.47
N ALA A 85 -6.81 4.26 8.46
CA ALA A 85 -5.90 3.69 9.44
C ALA A 85 -4.50 4.30 9.29
N ARG A 86 -4.03 4.98 10.33
CA ARG A 86 -2.69 5.60 10.37
C ARG A 86 -1.69 4.77 11.17
N TYR A 87 -2.17 4.03 12.17
CA TYR A 87 -1.35 3.30 13.12
C TYR A 87 -1.70 1.82 13.08
N PHE A 88 -0.67 0.99 13.09
CA PHE A 88 -0.83 -0.46 13.07
C PHE A 88 -0.23 -1.07 14.34
N GLN A 89 -0.82 -2.19 14.78
CA GLN A 89 -0.32 -2.98 15.91
C GLN A 89 -0.08 -4.41 15.43
N ILE A 90 1.08 -4.95 15.75
CA ILE A 90 1.45 -6.33 15.46
C ILE A 90 1.62 -7.08 16.78
N ARG A 91 0.88 -8.18 16.98
CA ARG A 91 0.87 -8.95 18.23
C ARG A 91 0.53 -8.08 19.45
N GLY A 92 -0.32 -7.08 19.29
CA GLY A 92 -0.76 -6.16 20.33
C GLY A 92 0.20 -5.00 20.63
N ILE A 93 1.35 -4.91 19.96
CA ILE A 93 2.33 -3.83 20.12
C ILE A 93 2.19 -2.84 18.98
N GLY A 94 2.08 -1.56 19.30
CA GLY A 94 1.97 -0.45 18.35
C GLY A 94 1.13 0.71 18.90
N GLU A 95 1.26 1.86 18.29
CA GLU A 95 0.55 3.09 18.64
C GLU A 95 -0.93 2.96 18.26
N ARG A 96 -1.79 3.68 19.00
CA ARG A 96 -3.24 3.77 18.74
C ARG A 96 -3.70 5.16 18.36
N SER A 97 -2.87 6.16 18.64
CA SER A 97 -3.20 7.56 18.38
C SER A 97 -1.95 8.39 18.17
N GLY A 98 -2.11 9.55 17.56
CA GLY A 98 -1.05 10.54 17.40
C GLY A 98 -0.69 11.30 18.67
N TYR A 99 -1.43 11.14 19.75
CA TYR A 99 -1.14 11.83 21.03
C TYR A 99 0.15 11.35 21.71
N GLN A 100 0.58 10.15 21.39
CA GLN A 100 1.77 9.56 22.00
C GLN A 100 3.08 10.09 21.43
N GLY A 101 3.00 10.89 20.37
CA GLY A 101 4.05 11.84 19.94
C GLY A 101 5.45 11.28 19.71
N THR A 102 5.60 9.97 19.61
CA THR A 102 6.93 9.39 19.43
C THR A 102 7.38 9.50 17.98
N PRO A 103 8.59 9.96 17.72
CA PRO A 103 9.16 9.95 16.37
C PRO A 103 9.40 8.53 15.84
N ASN A 104 9.47 7.54 16.73
CA ASN A 104 9.78 6.13 16.40
C ASN A 104 8.54 5.27 16.57
N SER A 105 7.89 4.90 15.47
CA SER A 105 6.76 3.99 15.50
C SER A 105 7.18 2.57 15.83
N SER A 106 6.42 1.89 16.70
CA SER A 106 6.68 0.49 17.05
C SER A 106 6.52 -0.46 15.86
N VAL A 107 5.63 -0.11 14.92
CA VAL A 107 5.48 -0.81 13.64
C VAL A 107 6.03 0.08 12.53
N GLY A 108 7.04 -0.42 11.82
CA GLY A 108 7.57 0.22 10.62
C GLY A 108 6.55 0.12 9.48
N PHE A 109 6.44 1.16 8.68
CA PHE A 109 5.55 1.21 7.53
C PHE A 109 6.27 1.83 6.33
N LEU A 110 6.66 0.98 5.38
CA LEU A 110 7.42 1.40 4.21
C LEU A 110 6.62 1.19 2.93
N ILE A 111 6.72 2.15 2.03
CA ILE A 111 6.25 2.00 0.63
C ILE A 111 7.43 2.29 -0.28
N ASP A 112 7.85 1.30 -1.09
CA ASP A 112 9.00 1.40 -2.02
C ASP A 112 10.30 1.89 -1.34
N ASP A 113 10.56 1.47 -0.09
CA ASP A 113 11.70 1.86 0.77
C ASP A 113 11.67 3.29 1.32
N ILE A 114 10.58 4.00 1.18
CA ILE A 114 10.35 5.27 1.89
C ILE A 114 9.61 4.98 3.19
N ASP A 115 10.09 5.54 4.30
CA ASP A 115 9.48 5.38 5.62
C ASP A 115 8.28 6.31 5.80
N TYR A 116 7.10 5.73 5.94
CA TYR A 116 5.83 6.38 6.27
C TYR A 116 5.26 5.91 7.61
N SER A 117 6.10 5.48 8.53
CA SER A 117 5.68 5.01 9.85
C SER A 117 4.82 6.05 10.57
N GLY A 118 3.65 5.64 11.06
CA GLY A 118 2.66 6.56 11.64
C GLY A 118 1.84 7.38 10.61
N GLN A 119 1.98 7.09 9.32
CA GLN A 119 1.30 7.76 8.20
C GLN A 119 0.55 6.77 7.29
N GLY A 120 0.11 5.63 7.82
CA GLY A 120 -0.48 4.53 7.03
C GLY A 120 -1.72 4.90 6.19
N GLY A 121 -2.33 6.06 6.43
CA GLY A 121 -3.48 6.55 5.65
C GLY A 121 -3.23 6.66 4.15
N ILE A 122 -1.98 6.74 3.71
CA ILE A 122 -1.60 6.83 2.29
C ILE A 122 -1.52 5.48 1.56
N ALA A 123 -1.85 4.39 2.23
CA ALA A 123 -1.61 3.02 1.74
C ALA A 123 -2.69 2.51 0.78
N THR A 124 -2.84 3.14 -0.39
CA THR A 124 -3.67 2.60 -1.48
C THR A 124 -3.12 1.26 -1.99
N THR A 125 -4.03 0.36 -2.39
CA THR A 125 -3.67 -0.93 -3.00
C THR A 125 -3.57 -0.88 -4.52
N PHE A 126 -3.83 0.28 -5.13
CA PHE A 126 -3.76 0.43 -6.59
C PHE A 126 -2.32 0.36 -7.10
N ASP A 127 -2.13 -0.49 -8.10
CA ASP A 127 -0.82 -0.71 -8.74
C ASP A 127 0.27 -1.22 -7.78
N VAL A 128 -0.16 -1.95 -6.73
CA VAL A 128 0.73 -2.65 -5.81
C VAL A 128 1.11 -4.00 -6.40
N ASP A 129 2.37 -4.38 -6.24
CA ASP A 129 2.92 -5.66 -6.66
C ASP A 129 2.87 -6.68 -5.52
N GLN A 130 3.32 -6.28 -4.33
CA GLN A 130 3.42 -7.16 -3.18
C GLN A 130 3.30 -6.38 -1.87
N ILE A 131 2.72 -7.01 -0.85
CA ILE A 131 2.73 -6.51 0.52
C ILE A 131 3.34 -7.59 1.41
N GLU A 132 4.30 -7.20 2.21
CA GLU A 132 5.02 -8.06 3.16
C GLU A 132 4.76 -7.56 4.58
N VAL A 133 4.32 -8.44 5.46
CA VAL A 133 4.14 -8.10 6.87
C VAL A 133 5.03 -8.99 7.74
N TYR A 134 6.08 -8.40 8.25
CA TYR A 134 7.04 -9.03 9.16
C TYR A 134 6.54 -8.90 10.59
N ARG A 135 6.38 -10.01 11.27
CA ARG A 135 5.84 -10.08 12.64
C ARG A 135 6.96 -10.37 13.62
N GLY A 136 7.62 -9.35 14.08
CA GLY A 136 8.76 -9.38 14.99
C GLY A 136 9.73 -8.23 14.67
N PRO A 137 10.73 -7.96 15.52
CA PRO A 137 11.62 -6.83 15.39
C PRO A 137 12.34 -6.80 14.04
N GLN A 138 12.34 -5.65 13.37
CA GLN A 138 13.02 -5.40 12.11
C GLN A 138 13.95 -4.16 12.18
N GLY A 139 14.23 -3.67 13.39
CA GLY A 139 15.04 -2.46 13.61
C GLY A 139 16.45 -2.57 13.04
N ALA A 140 17.07 -3.76 13.05
CA ALA A 140 18.38 -3.97 12.43
C ALA A 140 18.38 -3.74 10.92
N ARG A 141 17.22 -3.94 10.27
CA ARG A 141 17.06 -3.80 8.82
C ARG A 141 16.78 -2.37 8.38
N ILE A 142 15.93 -1.64 9.11
CA ILE A 142 15.45 -0.32 8.71
C ILE A 142 15.92 0.83 9.61
N GLY A 143 16.74 0.54 10.62
CA GLY A 143 17.25 1.51 11.58
C GLY A 143 16.21 1.83 12.65
N ALA A 144 15.70 3.06 12.66
CA ALA A 144 14.62 3.48 13.57
C ALA A 144 13.31 2.75 13.24
N ASN A 145 12.37 2.71 14.18
CA ASN A 145 11.06 2.06 14.05
C ASN A 145 11.12 0.52 14.04
N ALA A 146 9.97 -0.14 13.79
CA ALA A 146 9.83 -1.58 13.60
C ALA A 146 10.29 -2.47 14.76
N LEU A 147 10.05 -2.06 16.00
CA LEU A 147 10.27 -2.88 17.18
C LEU A 147 9.32 -4.10 17.23
N ALA A 148 8.05 -3.90 16.83
CA ALA A 148 7.03 -4.93 16.80
C ALA A 148 6.95 -5.67 15.47
N GLY A 149 7.34 -5.02 14.40
CA GLY A 149 7.30 -5.55 13.05
C GLY A 149 7.38 -4.48 11.97
N LEU A 150 7.27 -4.92 10.73
CA LEU A 150 7.37 -4.07 9.55
C LEU A 150 6.26 -4.42 8.57
N ILE A 151 5.59 -3.42 8.04
CA ILE A 151 4.73 -3.51 6.87
C ILE A 151 5.49 -2.90 5.70
N TYR A 152 5.75 -3.70 4.67
CA TYR A 152 6.47 -3.28 3.48
C TYR A 152 5.57 -3.43 2.26
N ILE A 153 5.24 -2.34 1.60
CA ILE A 153 4.42 -2.30 0.39
C ILE A 153 5.33 -1.99 -0.79
N GLN A 154 5.38 -2.89 -1.74
CA GLN A 154 6.04 -2.64 -3.00
C GLN A 154 5.03 -2.38 -4.09
N THR A 155 5.17 -1.26 -4.77
CA THR A 155 4.40 -0.95 -5.96
C THR A 155 5.09 -1.47 -7.20
N LYS A 156 4.35 -1.66 -8.29
CA LYS A 156 4.91 -2.22 -9.52
C LYS A 156 6.05 -1.38 -10.07
N ASP A 157 7.10 -2.05 -10.47
CA ASP A 157 8.25 -1.44 -11.13
C ASP A 157 8.00 -1.22 -12.64
N PRO A 158 8.70 -0.28 -13.28
CA PRO A 158 8.75 -0.16 -14.73
C PRO A 158 9.27 -1.43 -15.40
N THR A 159 8.69 -1.78 -16.56
CA THR A 159 9.05 -2.95 -17.37
C THR A 159 9.61 -2.56 -18.74
N ASN A 160 10.29 -3.49 -19.43
CA ASN A 160 10.81 -3.28 -20.78
C ASN A 160 9.74 -3.45 -21.87
N THR A 161 8.51 -3.77 -21.50
CA THR A 161 7.36 -3.88 -22.39
C THR A 161 6.30 -2.86 -21.99
N TYR A 162 5.58 -2.33 -22.99
CA TYR A 162 4.45 -1.46 -22.67
C TYR A 162 3.32 -2.26 -22.03
N GLU A 163 2.92 -1.82 -20.86
CA GLU A 163 1.80 -2.40 -20.14
C GLU A 163 0.98 -1.32 -19.44
N GLY A 164 -0.27 -1.63 -19.18
CA GLY A 164 -1.15 -0.71 -18.47
C GLY A 164 -2.31 -1.44 -17.80
N ILE A 165 -2.90 -0.76 -16.84
CA ILE A 165 -4.13 -1.17 -16.16
C ILE A 165 -5.01 0.05 -15.98
N SER A 166 -6.30 -0.12 -16.18
CA SER A 166 -7.32 0.86 -15.80
C SER A 166 -8.35 0.19 -14.91
N GLU A 167 -8.82 0.92 -13.91
CA GLU A 167 -9.82 0.46 -12.96
C GLU A 167 -10.86 1.56 -12.76
N VAL A 168 -12.12 1.18 -12.83
CA VAL A 168 -13.27 2.03 -12.46
C VAL A 168 -14.12 1.26 -11.48
N THR A 169 -14.46 1.87 -10.35
CA THR A 169 -15.36 1.30 -9.37
C THR A 169 -16.50 2.28 -9.11
N ILE A 170 -17.72 1.77 -9.13
CA ILE A 170 -18.93 2.51 -8.74
C ILE A 170 -19.61 1.68 -7.65
N GLY A 171 -20.03 2.34 -6.58
CA GLY A 171 -20.62 1.67 -5.43
C GLY A 171 -21.66 2.48 -4.69
N SER A 172 -22.13 1.95 -3.61
CA SER A 172 -23.07 2.62 -2.71
C SER A 172 -22.46 3.90 -2.11
N TYR A 173 -23.31 4.80 -1.62
CA TYR A 173 -22.90 6.05 -0.99
C TYR A 173 -22.04 6.94 -1.91
N GLY A 174 -22.41 7.04 -3.17
CA GLY A 174 -21.71 7.89 -4.12
C GLY A 174 -20.29 7.42 -4.44
N THR A 175 -19.89 6.19 -4.05
CA THR A 175 -18.53 5.70 -4.28
C THR A 175 -18.19 5.69 -5.76
N LYS A 176 -17.12 6.38 -6.11
CA LYS A 176 -16.52 6.46 -7.43
C LYS A 176 -15.01 6.38 -7.28
N SER A 177 -14.39 5.37 -7.87
CA SER A 177 -12.94 5.24 -7.90
C SER A 177 -12.47 5.07 -9.32
N THR A 178 -11.42 5.77 -9.68
CA THR A 178 -10.79 5.67 -10.99
C THR A 178 -9.28 5.54 -10.81
N GLY A 179 -8.70 4.53 -11.42
CA GLY A 179 -7.26 4.31 -11.43
C GLY A 179 -6.77 4.03 -12.84
N ILE A 180 -5.63 4.58 -13.20
CA ILE A 180 -4.90 4.27 -14.42
C ILE A 180 -3.42 4.15 -14.08
N ALA A 181 -2.79 3.07 -14.55
CA ALA A 181 -1.34 2.94 -14.52
C ALA A 181 -0.86 2.43 -15.86
N PHE A 182 0.24 2.98 -16.33
CA PHE A 182 0.86 2.58 -17.58
C PHE A 182 2.36 2.84 -17.54
N GLY A 183 3.10 2.08 -18.32
CA GLY A 183 4.55 2.19 -18.39
C GLY A 183 5.13 1.36 -19.53
N GLY A 184 6.45 1.40 -19.62
CA GLY A 184 7.23 0.70 -20.63
C GLY A 184 8.56 1.39 -20.90
N PRO A 185 9.24 1.08 -22.02
CA PRO A 185 10.47 1.75 -22.39
C PRO A 185 10.20 3.21 -22.78
N LEU A 186 10.89 4.13 -22.11
CA LEU A 186 10.89 5.56 -22.48
C LEU A 186 11.89 5.82 -23.59
N ASP A 187 13.08 5.26 -23.46
CA ASP A 187 14.13 5.28 -24.49
C ASP A 187 14.89 3.95 -24.46
N GLN A 188 14.77 3.19 -25.55
CA GLN A 188 15.43 1.88 -25.66
C GLN A 188 16.95 2.00 -25.83
N LYS A 189 17.45 3.08 -26.42
CA LYS A 189 18.89 3.29 -26.62
C LYS A 189 19.59 3.66 -25.32
N LEU A 190 18.88 4.40 -24.46
CA LEU A 190 19.37 4.79 -23.14
C LEU A 190 19.00 3.78 -22.04
N ASN A 191 18.29 2.69 -22.37
CA ASN A 191 17.79 1.71 -21.41
C ASN A 191 16.99 2.34 -20.26
N VAL A 192 16.09 3.27 -20.59
CA VAL A 192 15.22 3.96 -19.64
C VAL A 192 13.82 3.41 -19.75
N THR A 193 13.25 3.01 -18.62
CA THR A 193 11.86 2.58 -18.50
C THR A 193 11.12 3.43 -17.49
N TYR A 194 9.80 3.58 -17.63
CA TYR A 194 8.96 4.36 -16.73
C TYR A 194 7.67 3.65 -16.39
N ARG A 195 7.05 4.05 -15.26
CA ARG A 195 5.70 3.68 -14.88
C ARG A 195 5.03 4.86 -14.16
N LEU A 196 3.88 5.28 -14.68
CA LEU A 196 3.02 6.30 -14.10
C LEU A 196 1.76 5.62 -13.57
N ALA A 197 1.39 5.90 -12.34
CA ALA A 197 0.15 5.45 -11.72
C ALA A 197 -0.60 6.65 -11.12
N LEU A 198 -1.89 6.78 -11.46
CA LEU A 198 -2.79 7.81 -10.98
C LEU A 198 -4.05 7.16 -10.43
N ARG A 199 -4.50 7.61 -9.26
CA ARG A 199 -5.70 7.12 -8.59
C ARG A 199 -6.50 8.27 -7.98
N LYS A 200 -7.82 8.23 -8.16
CA LYS A 200 -8.79 9.11 -7.49
C LYS A 200 -9.89 8.24 -6.87
N ASP A 201 -10.11 8.41 -5.58
CA ASP A 201 -11.17 7.75 -4.82
C ASP A 201 -12.09 8.80 -4.23
N GLN A 202 -13.41 8.66 -4.44
CA GLN A 202 -14.43 9.55 -3.90
C GLN A 202 -15.60 8.74 -3.37
N ALA A 203 -16.19 9.20 -2.28
CA ALA A 203 -17.46 8.69 -1.74
C ALA A 203 -18.15 9.77 -0.93
N ASP A 204 -19.49 9.79 -0.91
CA ASP A 204 -20.27 10.73 -0.08
C ASP A 204 -20.22 10.34 1.41
N GLY A 205 -19.89 9.08 1.71
CA GLY A 205 -19.99 8.52 3.06
C GLY A 205 -21.40 8.01 3.38
N PHE A 206 -21.51 7.22 4.44
CA PHE A 206 -22.77 6.58 4.82
C PHE A 206 -23.43 7.24 6.05
N ARG A 207 -22.75 8.21 6.67
CA ARG A 207 -23.26 8.95 7.83
C ARG A 207 -24.01 10.21 7.40
N LYS A 208 -24.91 10.65 8.27
CA LYS A 208 -25.67 11.89 8.07
C LYS A 208 -25.53 12.76 9.30
N ASN A 209 -25.16 13.99 9.11
CA ASN A 209 -25.23 14.98 10.16
C ASN A 209 -26.63 15.59 10.17
N LEU A 210 -27.40 15.25 11.19
CA LEU A 210 -28.81 15.70 11.32
C LEU A 210 -28.90 17.15 11.76
N TYR A 211 -27.97 17.63 12.56
CA TYR A 211 -27.97 19.01 13.03
C TYR A 211 -27.69 19.97 11.88
N LEU A 212 -26.62 19.73 11.11
CA LEU A 212 -26.28 20.56 9.96
C LEU A 212 -27.11 20.23 8.71
N LYS A 213 -27.90 19.15 8.74
CA LYS A 213 -28.69 18.64 7.59
C LYS A 213 -27.80 18.33 6.38
N ARG A 214 -26.65 17.75 6.62
CA ARG A 214 -25.64 17.38 5.62
C ARG A 214 -25.44 15.87 5.58
N SER A 215 -25.04 15.36 4.41
CA SER A 215 -24.72 13.93 4.19
C SER A 215 -23.31 13.72 3.66
N ASP A 216 -22.47 14.75 3.68
CA ASP A 216 -21.11 14.75 3.14
C ASP A 216 -20.04 15.02 4.22
N THR A 217 -20.43 15.00 5.50
CA THR A 217 -19.52 15.25 6.64
C THR A 217 -18.60 14.09 6.96
N SER A 218 -18.80 12.93 6.29
CA SER A 218 -17.91 11.76 6.32
C SER A 218 -17.54 11.29 4.90
N ARG A 219 -17.50 12.22 3.93
CA ARG A 219 -17.07 11.95 2.56
C ARG A 219 -15.61 11.50 2.48
N LYS A 220 -15.24 10.92 1.37
CA LYS A 220 -13.84 10.64 1.01
C LYS A 220 -13.50 11.36 -0.28
N ASP A 221 -12.32 11.97 -0.31
CA ASP A 221 -11.76 12.60 -1.50
C ASP A 221 -10.23 12.42 -1.50
N GLU A 222 -9.77 11.34 -2.12
CA GLU A 222 -8.39 10.89 -2.05
C GLU A 222 -7.76 10.84 -3.44
N THR A 223 -6.58 11.41 -3.59
CA THR A 223 -5.80 11.37 -4.84
C THR A 223 -4.41 10.82 -4.58
N THR A 224 -3.97 9.90 -5.41
CA THR A 224 -2.60 9.38 -5.38
C THR A 224 -1.99 9.44 -6.77
N SER A 225 -0.77 9.95 -6.88
CA SER A 225 0.02 9.91 -8.10
C SER A 225 1.42 9.38 -7.80
N ARG A 226 1.97 8.57 -8.72
CA ARG A 226 3.30 7.99 -8.57
C ARG A 226 3.96 7.83 -9.93
N LEU A 227 5.19 8.30 -10.04
CA LEU A 227 6.06 8.11 -11.19
C LEU A 227 7.31 7.36 -10.75
N LYS A 228 7.60 6.25 -11.40
CA LYS A 228 8.86 5.52 -11.29
C LYS A 228 9.61 5.58 -12.60
N VAL A 229 10.93 5.71 -12.52
CA VAL A 229 11.84 5.62 -13.66
C VAL A 229 13.01 4.72 -13.29
N ASN A 230 13.28 3.75 -14.12
CA ASN A 230 14.46 2.91 -14.03
C ASN A 230 15.40 3.22 -15.21
N TRP A 231 16.65 3.46 -14.92
CA TRP A 231 17.67 3.75 -15.91
C TRP A 231 18.88 2.82 -15.72
N GLN A 232 19.12 1.95 -16.69
CA GLN A 232 20.36 1.17 -16.76
C GLN A 232 21.44 2.03 -17.40
N LEU A 233 22.16 2.80 -16.57
CA LEU A 233 23.16 3.78 -17.01
C LEU A 233 24.37 3.11 -17.67
N ALA A 234 24.77 1.96 -17.16
CA ALA A 234 25.83 1.10 -17.69
C ALA A 234 25.51 -0.36 -17.32
N ASP A 235 26.23 -1.33 -17.85
CA ASP A 235 26.00 -2.76 -17.58
C ASP A 235 26.02 -3.08 -16.08
N ASN A 236 26.86 -2.37 -15.32
CA ASN A 236 27.02 -2.54 -13.89
C ASN A 236 26.39 -1.42 -13.04
N THR A 237 25.65 -0.47 -13.63
CA THR A 237 25.10 0.68 -12.90
C THR A 237 23.63 0.90 -13.23
N LYS A 238 22.80 0.85 -12.21
CA LYS A 238 21.35 1.08 -12.32
C LYS A 238 20.91 2.20 -11.39
N ILE A 239 20.06 3.09 -11.89
CA ILE A 239 19.44 4.18 -11.14
C ILE A 239 17.93 3.96 -11.15
N LYS A 240 17.30 4.09 -9.99
CA LYS A 240 15.85 4.08 -9.84
C LYS A 240 15.41 5.41 -9.21
N LEU A 241 14.41 6.04 -9.81
CA LEU A 241 13.79 7.26 -9.30
C LEU A 241 12.32 6.99 -8.99
N LEU A 242 11.84 7.60 -7.91
CA LEU A 242 10.42 7.61 -7.56
C LEU A 242 10.03 9.01 -7.10
N ILE A 243 8.89 9.48 -7.63
CA ILE A 243 8.17 10.66 -7.16
C ILE A 243 6.76 10.21 -6.84
N SER A 244 6.28 10.51 -5.63
CA SER A 244 4.92 10.20 -5.22
C SER A 244 4.27 11.39 -4.54
N GLN A 245 3.00 11.59 -4.85
CA GLN A 245 2.16 12.58 -4.19
C GLN A 245 0.85 11.93 -3.77
N VAL A 246 0.45 12.19 -2.53
CA VAL A 246 -0.83 11.73 -1.96
C VAL A 246 -1.54 12.94 -1.36
N ASP A 247 -2.82 13.08 -1.65
CA ASP A 247 -3.71 14.10 -1.08
C ASP A 247 -4.99 13.41 -0.61
N LEU A 248 -5.19 13.39 0.72
CA LEU A 248 -6.37 12.88 1.39
C LEU A 248 -7.11 14.09 1.99
N ASP A 249 -8.29 14.40 1.47
CA ASP A 249 -9.14 15.52 1.93
C ASP A 249 -10.47 14.97 2.47
N ASP A 250 -10.38 14.30 3.62
CA ASP A 250 -11.50 13.61 4.24
C ASP A 250 -12.00 14.40 5.45
N PRO A 251 -13.29 14.74 5.54
CA PRO A 251 -13.89 15.22 6.78
C PRO A 251 -13.90 14.16 7.87
N ALA A 252 -13.92 14.61 9.12
CA ALA A 252 -13.94 13.81 10.31
C ALA A 252 -15.23 14.06 11.12
N ASP A 253 -16.27 13.27 10.88
CA ASP A 253 -17.58 13.37 11.56
C ASP A 253 -18.18 11.98 11.74
N ILE A 254 -17.54 11.16 12.59
CA ILE A 254 -17.95 9.76 12.78
C ILE A 254 -18.45 9.45 14.18
N TRP A 255 -18.15 10.28 15.16
CA TRP A 255 -18.56 10.01 16.54
C TRP A 255 -20.00 10.40 16.81
N THR A 256 -20.69 9.55 17.54
CA THR A 256 -22.10 9.72 17.90
C THR A 256 -22.31 9.32 19.35
N VAL A 257 -23.15 10.06 20.06
CA VAL A 257 -23.46 9.78 21.47
C VAL A 257 -24.20 8.45 21.65
N ASP A 258 -25.05 8.11 20.66
CA ASP A 258 -25.95 6.95 20.71
C ASP A 258 -25.45 5.73 19.91
N GLY A 259 -24.28 5.81 19.29
CA GLY A 259 -23.73 4.76 18.43
C GLY A 259 -24.47 4.59 17.11
N SER A 260 -25.34 5.52 16.73
CA SER A 260 -26.05 5.50 15.45
C SER A 260 -25.17 5.91 14.26
N LEU A 261 -25.74 5.87 13.06
CA LEU A 261 -25.08 6.38 11.85
C LEU A 261 -25.35 7.89 11.63
N ASN A 262 -26.04 8.53 12.57
CA ASN A 262 -26.39 9.94 12.48
C ASN A 262 -25.55 10.74 13.48
N THR A 263 -24.81 11.71 12.98
CA THR A 263 -24.06 12.63 13.83
C THR A 263 -24.89 13.86 14.17
N LEU A 264 -24.54 14.54 15.25
CA LEU A 264 -25.19 15.76 15.72
C LEU A 264 -24.18 16.90 15.86
N SER A 265 -22.99 16.71 15.37
CA SER A 265 -21.86 17.64 15.44
C SER A 265 -22.23 18.98 14.78
N ASP A 266 -21.96 20.07 15.47
CA ASP A 266 -22.09 21.41 14.90
C ASP A 266 -20.82 21.90 14.21
N ARG A 267 -19.67 21.26 14.51
CA ARG A 267 -18.34 21.56 13.94
C ARG A 267 -17.62 20.29 13.46
N PRO A 268 -18.06 19.69 12.34
CA PRO A 268 -17.34 18.55 11.77
C PRO A 268 -15.87 18.87 11.55
N GLY A 269 -15.00 17.93 11.87
CA GLY A 269 -13.57 18.08 11.72
C GLY A 269 -13.05 17.67 10.33
N MET A 270 -11.73 17.47 10.29
CA MET A 270 -10.95 17.04 9.12
C MET A 270 -10.01 15.92 9.52
N ASP A 271 -9.81 14.95 8.63
CA ASP A 271 -8.73 13.96 8.70
C ASP A 271 -7.99 13.98 7.35
N SER A 272 -7.22 15.04 7.13
CA SER A 272 -6.52 15.27 5.88
C SER A 272 -5.02 15.00 5.98
N GLN A 273 -4.44 14.61 4.86
CA GLN A 273 -3.00 14.39 4.76
C GLN A 273 -2.51 14.70 3.34
N LYS A 274 -1.53 15.57 3.22
CA LYS A 274 -0.80 15.83 1.97
C LYS A 274 0.64 15.40 2.12
N THR A 275 1.08 14.51 1.24
CA THR A 275 2.44 13.96 1.30
C THR A 275 3.09 14.03 -0.06
N ASN A 276 4.27 14.66 -0.13
CA ASN A 276 5.16 14.62 -1.28
C ASN A 276 6.40 13.80 -0.94
N SER A 277 6.80 12.91 -1.83
CA SER A 277 7.89 11.97 -1.57
C SER A 277 8.77 11.79 -2.78
N TYR A 278 10.06 11.69 -2.51
CA TYR A 278 11.12 11.53 -3.50
C TYR A 278 12.07 10.44 -3.06
N LEU A 279 12.50 9.60 -4.01
CA LEU A 279 13.48 8.54 -3.77
C LEU A 279 14.40 8.42 -4.97
N ILE A 280 15.69 8.32 -4.69
CA ILE A 280 16.74 7.96 -5.63
C ILE A 280 17.47 6.76 -5.09
N LYS A 281 17.56 5.69 -5.89
CA LYS A 281 18.39 4.53 -5.59
C LYS A 281 19.45 4.37 -6.68
N ILE A 282 20.68 4.13 -6.26
CA ILE A 282 21.81 3.84 -7.15
C ILE A 282 22.35 2.48 -6.75
N PHE A 283 22.49 1.60 -7.73
CA PHE A 283 23.10 0.29 -7.59
C PHE A 283 24.33 0.25 -8.51
N HIS A 284 25.46 -0.15 -7.97
CA HIS A 284 26.69 -0.33 -8.76
C HIS A 284 27.36 -1.63 -8.37
N SER A 285 27.46 -2.55 -9.34
CA SER A 285 28.11 -3.83 -9.14
C SER A 285 29.62 -3.70 -9.36
N PHE A 286 30.39 -4.03 -8.33
CA PHE A 286 31.82 -4.23 -8.36
C PHE A 286 32.12 -5.73 -8.47
N ASP A 287 33.39 -6.06 -8.62
CA ASP A 287 33.85 -7.44 -8.52
C ASP A 287 33.70 -7.90 -7.04
N GLY A 288 32.86 -8.90 -6.80
CA GLY A 288 32.59 -9.49 -5.49
C GLY A 288 31.57 -8.79 -4.58
N PHE A 289 31.06 -7.60 -4.91
CA PHE A 289 29.99 -6.96 -4.14
C PHE A 289 29.22 -5.92 -4.94
N GLU A 290 27.99 -5.64 -4.50
CA GLU A 290 27.17 -4.52 -4.99
C GLU A 290 27.17 -3.38 -3.98
N PHE A 291 27.44 -2.18 -4.44
CA PHE A 291 27.21 -0.95 -3.68
C PHE A 291 25.82 -0.40 -3.98
N GLN A 292 25.11 -0.01 -2.93
CA GLN A 292 23.78 0.55 -2.98
C GLN A 292 23.73 1.88 -2.24
N SER A 293 23.11 2.89 -2.85
CA SER A 293 22.83 4.19 -2.21
C SER A 293 21.36 4.50 -2.33
N PHE A 294 20.70 4.78 -1.21
CA PHE A 294 19.27 5.13 -1.14
C PHE A 294 19.13 6.50 -0.48
N THR A 295 18.58 7.44 -1.22
CA THR A 295 18.27 8.79 -0.73
C THR A 295 16.78 9.01 -0.84
N SER A 296 16.11 9.27 0.27
CA SER A 296 14.68 9.63 0.25
C SER A 296 14.38 10.88 1.04
N SER A 297 13.33 11.59 0.63
CA SER A 297 12.79 12.74 1.35
C SER A 297 11.28 12.73 1.28
N THR A 298 10.63 13.05 2.39
CA THR A 298 9.18 13.26 2.47
C THR A 298 8.86 14.60 3.10
N ASP A 299 7.78 15.21 2.63
CA ASP A 299 7.18 16.41 3.21
C ASP A 299 5.68 16.13 3.36
N THR A 300 5.18 16.15 4.61
CA THR A 300 3.83 15.72 4.94
C THR A 300 3.14 16.73 5.86
N ASP A 301 2.03 17.27 5.40
CA ASP A 301 1.10 18.07 6.20
C ASP A 301 -0.08 17.20 6.61
N VAL A 302 -0.42 17.22 7.90
CA VAL A 302 -1.58 16.52 8.47
C VAL A 302 -2.43 17.50 9.24
N ILE A 303 -3.73 17.50 8.95
CA ILE A 303 -4.74 18.15 9.76
C ILE A 303 -5.65 17.06 10.32
N PHE A 304 -5.72 16.96 11.64
CA PHE A 304 -6.67 16.12 12.32
C PHE A 304 -7.47 16.96 13.31
N SER A 305 -8.75 17.08 13.05
CA SER A 305 -9.68 17.81 13.92
C SER A 305 -11.00 17.06 14.04
N TYR A 306 -11.70 17.26 15.12
CA TYR A 306 -12.99 16.64 15.37
C TYR A 306 -13.77 17.42 16.41
N ASP A 307 -15.09 17.26 16.36
CA ASP A 307 -16.00 17.70 17.39
C ASP A 307 -15.84 16.81 18.63
N ALA A 308 -15.25 17.36 19.70
CA ALA A 308 -14.85 16.59 20.86
C ALA A 308 -15.98 16.34 21.86
N ASP A 309 -17.11 17.03 21.73
CA ASP A 309 -18.34 16.76 22.50
C ASP A 309 -19.35 15.89 21.73
N TRP A 310 -19.10 15.59 20.45
CA TRP A 310 -19.88 14.74 19.56
C TRP A 310 -21.31 15.21 19.31
N GLY A 311 -21.57 16.49 19.48
CA GLY A 311 -22.90 17.00 19.43
C GLY A 311 -23.01 18.46 19.03
N ASN A 312 -23.84 19.16 19.76
CA ASN A 312 -24.05 20.59 19.65
C ASN A 312 -24.53 21.13 21.01
N THR A 313 -24.69 22.42 21.12
CA THR A 313 -25.10 23.10 22.38
C THR A 313 -26.33 22.53 23.05
N ASP A 314 -27.23 21.87 22.32
CA ASP A 314 -28.46 21.32 22.84
C ASP A 314 -28.38 19.82 23.19
N SER A 315 -27.34 19.13 22.70
CA SER A 315 -27.21 17.66 22.79
C SER A 315 -27.08 17.14 24.22
N HIS A 316 -26.57 17.94 25.14
CA HIS A 316 -26.29 17.54 26.52
C HIS A 316 -27.08 18.34 27.58
N SER A 317 -28.21 18.92 27.22
CA SER A 317 -29.04 19.71 28.12
C SER A 317 -29.28 18.99 29.46
N PRO A 318 -29.19 19.67 30.64
CA PRO A 318 -29.05 21.12 30.81
C PRO A 318 -27.60 21.65 30.75
N TYR A 319 -26.61 20.80 30.50
CA TYR A 319 -25.20 21.20 30.39
C TYR A 319 -24.92 21.62 28.95
N VAL A 320 -24.09 22.65 28.79
CA VAL A 320 -23.64 23.14 27.50
C VAL A 320 -22.15 22.75 27.33
N TYR A 321 -21.88 21.98 26.30
CA TYR A 321 -20.51 21.65 25.87
C TYR A 321 -20.32 22.22 24.46
N ASP A 322 -19.13 22.72 24.21
CA ASP A 322 -18.67 23.24 22.90
C ASP A 322 -17.14 23.01 22.85
N TYR A 323 -16.77 21.79 22.58
CA TYR A 323 -15.39 21.35 22.52
C TYR A 323 -15.00 20.93 21.12
N PHE A 324 -14.02 21.60 20.56
CA PHE A 324 -13.43 21.24 19.30
C PHE A 324 -11.94 20.97 19.51
N SER A 325 -11.44 19.87 18.92
CA SER A 325 -10.04 19.50 18.96
C SER A 325 -9.44 19.61 17.57
N GLU A 326 -8.29 20.27 17.46
CA GLU A 326 -7.53 20.35 16.20
C GLU A 326 -6.06 20.11 16.46
N THR A 327 -5.45 19.30 15.61
CA THR A 327 -4.03 19.01 15.62
C THR A 327 -3.48 19.21 14.21
N LEU A 328 -2.53 20.12 14.09
CA LEU A 328 -1.78 20.36 12.87
C LEU A 328 -0.39 19.77 13.02
N ARG A 329 0.08 19.04 12.02
CA ARG A 329 1.43 18.47 12.00
C ARG A 329 2.07 18.69 10.65
N ASP A 330 3.26 19.24 10.69
CA ASP A 330 4.20 19.28 9.57
C ASP A 330 5.31 18.28 9.89
N ARG A 331 5.52 17.33 9.01
CA ARG A 331 6.53 16.29 9.19
C ARG A 331 7.40 16.20 7.96
N LYS A 332 8.70 16.42 8.16
CA LYS A 332 9.72 16.29 7.13
C LYS A 332 10.66 15.16 7.49
N SER A 333 10.96 14.32 6.53
CA SER A 333 12.00 13.30 6.69
C SER A 333 13.03 13.39 5.58
N PHE A 334 14.26 13.12 5.95
CA PHE A 334 15.34 12.88 5.02
C PHE A 334 16.08 11.62 5.47
N ASN A 335 16.24 10.66 4.56
CA ASN A 335 16.98 9.44 4.82
C ASN A 335 18.06 9.25 3.75
N GLN A 336 19.28 8.95 4.21
CA GLN A 336 20.39 8.55 3.37
C GLN A 336 20.95 7.23 3.88
N GLU A 337 20.96 6.23 3.01
CA GLU A 337 21.52 4.92 3.33
C GLU A 337 22.55 4.51 2.30
N PHE A 338 23.67 3.96 2.79
CA PHE A 338 24.69 3.31 1.97
C PHE A 338 24.83 1.88 2.42
N ARG A 339 24.90 0.94 1.47
CA ARG A 339 25.13 -0.47 1.71
C ARG A 339 26.18 -1.01 0.74
N ALA A 340 26.98 -1.96 1.21
CA ALA A 340 27.76 -2.85 0.38
C ALA A 340 27.33 -4.28 0.73
N VAL A 341 26.94 -5.03 -0.28
CA VAL A 341 26.38 -6.38 -0.15
C VAL A 341 27.25 -7.33 -0.95
N SER A 342 27.84 -8.35 -0.31
CA SER A 342 28.68 -9.33 -1.01
C SER A 342 27.88 -10.09 -2.07
N ASP A 343 28.51 -10.44 -3.18
CA ASP A 343 27.88 -11.26 -4.20
C ASP A 343 27.73 -12.72 -3.71
N SER A 344 26.50 -13.25 -3.78
CA SER A 344 26.22 -14.64 -3.42
C SER A 344 26.82 -15.66 -4.41
N ALA A 345 27.06 -15.25 -5.66
CA ALA A 345 27.72 -16.11 -6.65
C ALA A 345 29.21 -16.31 -6.35
N ASP A 346 29.88 -15.33 -5.74
CA ASP A 346 31.28 -15.44 -5.29
C ASP A 346 31.43 -16.36 -4.06
N PHE A 347 30.40 -16.44 -3.21
CA PHE A 347 30.35 -17.37 -2.09
C PHE A 347 30.50 -18.83 -2.54
N GLN A 348 29.85 -19.20 -3.66
CA GLN A 348 29.94 -20.56 -4.21
C GLN A 348 31.30 -20.87 -4.82
N LYS A 349 32.13 -19.86 -5.11
CA LYS A 349 33.42 -20.02 -5.79
C LYS A 349 34.63 -19.80 -4.89
N ASN A 350 34.66 -18.76 -4.04
CA ASN A 350 35.88 -18.33 -3.36
C ASN A 350 35.71 -17.70 -1.97
N SER A 351 34.49 -17.46 -1.46
CA SER A 351 34.23 -16.72 -0.23
C SER A 351 33.76 -17.64 0.89
N PHE A 352 34.28 -17.45 2.12
CA PHE A 352 33.91 -18.25 3.28
C PHE A 352 32.64 -17.71 3.99
N PHE A 353 32.18 -16.52 3.67
CA PHE A 353 31.02 -15.91 4.32
C PHE A 353 30.37 -14.83 3.41
N GLU A 354 29.07 -14.70 3.56
CA GLU A 354 28.31 -13.58 3.01
C GLU A 354 28.29 -12.44 4.02
N TRP A 355 28.35 -11.21 3.53
CA TRP A 355 28.39 -10.03 4.38
C TRP A 355 27.53 -8.90 3.82
N VAL A 356 27.04 -8.05 4.72
CA VAL A 356 26.40 -6.77 4.42
C VAL A 356 27.01 -5.75 5.37
N ILE A 357 27.47 -4.64 4.85
CA ILE A 357 27.95 -3.50 5.61
C ILE A 357 27.17 -2.27 5.15
N GLY A 358 26.66 -1.48 6.09
CA GLY A 358 25.91 -0.29 5.74
C GLY A 358 26.01 0.80 6.78
N ALA A 359 25.62 2.00 6.36
CA ALA A 359 25.43 3.17 7.22
C ALA A 359 24.15 3.88 6.82
N ASN A 360 23.40 4.33 7.82
CA ASN A 360 22.16 5.06 7.63
C ASN A 360 22.18 6.37 8.41
N TYR A 361 21.69 7.43 7.78
CA TYR A 361 21.39 8.71 8.41
C TYR A 361 19.93 9.04 8.21
N LEU A 362 19.20 9.24 9.28
CA LEU A 362 17.80 9.62 9.28
C LEU A 362 17.61 10.93 10.03
N GLU A 363 17.00 11.90 9.40
CA GLU A 363 16.55 13.15 10.01
C GLU A 363 15.02 13.22 9.95
N LEU A 364 14.38 13.45 11.10
CA LEU A 364 12.95 13.67 11.25
C LEU A 364 12.71 15.02 11.93
N LYS A 365 11.84 15.83 11.33
CA LYS A 365 11.38 17.12 11.86
C LYS A 365 9.89 17.15 11.95
#